data_718bb43ed51081d3fd189b0fe31e3b1a
#
_entry.id   718bb43ed51081d3fd189b0fe31e3b1a
#
_cell.length_a   1.000
_cell.length_b   1.000
_cell.length_c   1.000
_cell.angle_alpha   90.00
_cell.angle_beta   90.00
_cell.angle_gamma   90.00
#
_symmetry.space_group_name_H-M   'P 1'
#
loop_
_entity.id
_entity.type
_entity.pdbx_description
1 polymer ?
#
loop_
_entity_poly.entity_id
_entity_poly.type
_entity_poly.pdbx_seq_one_letter_code
_entity_poly.pdbx_strand_id
1 'polypeptide(L)'
;IDVPRSRGALFALNMGADAVLFVDGDLQGNYTFCLEQLIRETLHHNCDLALTNCYPYIGFRSDTARSVLHYREKLNRKLGIFSTIGLATPSHGPHCVSRRLLSTVGTACLSIPPLMLAKAAQAHLTIRVAARLSANQWKSAERGDIHNQKIADTIIGDCIEAMQYLNHEPRTREEKGVRYLGYRTPKQLI
;
A
#
# COMPACT_ATOMS: atom_id res chain seq x y z
N ILE A 1 11.85 -2.20 4.92
CA ILE A 1 11.22 -0.87 4.93
C ILE A 1 9.95 -0.88 5.76
N ASP A 2 8.94 -1.67 5.47
CA ASP A 2 7.62 -1.60 6.09
C ASP A 2 7.43 -2.40 7.40
N VAL A 3 8.48 -3.00 7.95
CA VAL A 3 8.44 -3.70 9.26
C VAL A 3 7.86 -2.82 10.39
N PRO A 4 8.17 -1.52 10.48
CA PRO A 4 7.55 -0.63 11.47
C PRO A 4 6.03 -0.59 11.39
N ARG A 5 5.43 -0.65 10.17
CA ARG A 5 3.96 -0.68 9.99
C ARG A 5 3.34 -1.92 10.65
N SER A 6 3.94 -3.10 10.44
CA SER A 6 3.49 -4.34 11.06
C SER A 6 3.57 -4.29 12.60
N ARG A 7 4.68 -3.79 13.14
CA ARG A 7 4.88 -3.66 14.60
C ARG A 7 3.93 -2.63 15.21
N GLY A 8 3.78 -1.46 14.57
CA GLY A 8 2.84 -0.42 15.03
C GLY A 8 1.40 -0.91 15.03
N ALA A 9 0.99 -1.64 13.98
CA ALA A 9 -0.34 -2.24 13.90
C ALA A 9 -0.58 -3.27 15.01
N LEU A 10 0.40 -4.14 15.30
CA LEU A 10 0.31 -5.12 16.39
C LEU A 10 0.17 -4.42 17.73
N PHE A 11 0.99 -3.40 17.98
CA PHE A 11 0.91 -2.62 19.22
C PHE A 11 -0.46 -1.95 19.37
N ALA A 12 -0.95 -1.27 18.34
CA ALA A 12 -2.26 -0.61 18.36
C ALA A 12 -3.41 -1.62 18.60
N LEU A 13 -3.35 -2.79 17.95
CA LEU A 13 -4.34 -3.85 18.14
C LEU A 13 -4.37 -4.35 19.60
N ASN A 14 -3.20 -4.56 20.21
CA ASN A 14 -3.08 -4.96 21.60
C ASN A 14 -3.56 -3.88 22.58
N MET A 15 -3.41 -2.60 22.22
CA MET A 15 -3.93 -1.48 23.00
C MET A 15 -5.44 -1.24 22.82
N GLY A 16 -6.10 -2.05 22.04
CA GLY A 16 -7.54 -1.95 21.85
C GLY A 16 -7.99 -0.94 20.79
N ALA A 17 -7.10 -0.45 19.91
CA ALA A 17 -7.47 0.50 18.87
C ALA A 17 -8.51 -0.08 17.89
N ASP A 18 -9.54 0.70 17.52
CA ASP A 18 -10.56 0.30 16.55
C ASP A 18 -10.12 0.48 15.09
N ALA A 19 -9.17 1.39 14.88
CA ALA A 19 -8.54 1.63 13.59
C ALA A 19 -7.09 2.08 13.76
N VAL A 20 -6.27 1.92 12.71
CA VAL A 20 -4.90 2.40 12.65
C VAL A 20 -4.71 3.23 11.40
N LEU A 21 -4.34 4.50 11.60
CA LEU A 21 -3.97 5.41 10.52
C LEU A 21 -2.46 5.35 10.28
N PHE A 22 -2.06 5.09 9.05
CA PHE A 22 -0.66 5.12 8.61
C PHE A 22 -0.38 6.40 7.84
N VAL A 23 0.68 7.08 8.24
CA VAL A 23 1.17 8.30 7.59
C VAL A 23 2.68 8.17 7.41
N ASP A 24 3.20 8.49 6.23
CA ASP A 24 4.63 8.47 5.99
C ASP A 24 5.28 9.66 6.71
N GLY A 25 6.37 9.40 7.46
CA GLY A 25 6.97 10.39 8.37
C GLY A 25 7.67 11.56 7.66
N ASP A 26 7.89 11.47 6.35
CA ASP A 26 8.45 12.54 5.51
C ASP A 26 7.39 13.28 4.67
N LEU A 27 6.12 12.99 4.93
CA LEU A 27 5.02 13.67 4.23
C LEU A 27 4.89 15.11 4.71
N GLN A 28 4.98 16.06 3.78
CA GLN A 28 4.86 17.50 4.03
C GLN A 28 3.69 18.08 3.23
N GLY A 29 3.03 19.10 3.79
CA GLY A 29 1.95 19.79 3.12
C GLY A 29 0.67 19.86 3.94
N ASN A 30 -0.41 20.29 3.31
CA ASN A 30 -1.74 20.40 3.95
C ASN A 30 -2.61 19.20 3.53
N TYR A 31 -2.63 18.18 4.35
CA TYR A 31 -3.40 16.94 4.11
C TYR A 31 -4.27 16.53 5.30
N THR A 32 -4.47 17.41 6.29
CA THR A 32 -5.29 17.13 7.48
C THR A 32 -6.69 16.63 7.10
N PHE A 33 -7.34 17.29 6.16
CA PHE A 33 -8.67 16.88 5.67
C PHE A 33 -8.66 15.45 5.09
N CYS A 34 -7.57 15.07 4.41
CA CYS A 34 -7.40 13.69 3.93
C CYS A 34 -7.38 12.69 5.09
N LEU A 35 -6.64 12.98 6.17
CA LEU A 35 -6.56 12.10 7.35
C LEU A 35 -7.93 11.95 8.02
N GLU A 36 -8.66 13.06 8.18
CA GLU A 36 -10.01 13.05 8.76
C GLU A 36 -10.97 12.19 7.92
N GLN A 37 -10.93 12.29 6.59
CA GLN A 37 -11.75 11.45 5.72
C GLN A 37 -11.41 9.97 5.85
N LEU A 38 -10.12 9.60 5.89
CA LEU A 38 -9.68 8.20 6.06
C LEU A 38 -10.22 7.62 7.38
N ILE A 39 -10.09 8.37 8.49
CA ILE A 39 -10.58 7.96 9.81
C ILE A 39 -12.10 7.81 9.79
N ARG A 40 -12.83 8.79 9.23
CA ARG A 40 -14.29 8.78 9.14
C ARG A 40 -14.80 7.58 8.35
N GLU A 41 -14.21 7.30 7.17
CA GLU A 41 -14.61 6.14 6.37
C GLU A 41 -14.40 4.83 7.12
N THR A 42 -13.30 4.72 7.86
CA THR A 42 -12.99 3.49 8.59
C THR A 42 -13.91 3.32 9.82
N LEU A 43 -14.09 4.37 10.63
CA LEU A 43 -14.82 4.25 11.90
C LEU A 43 -16.35 4.33 11.75
N HIS A 44 -16.85 5.09 10.78
CA HIS A 44 -18.29 5.38 10.67
C HIS A 44 -18.97 4.79 9.43
N HIS A 45 -18.19 4.41 8.39
CA HIS A 45 -18.77 3.91 7.14
C HIS A 45 -18.37 2.46 6.83
N ASN A 46 -17.92 1.71 7.83
CA ASN A 46 -17.58 0.29 7.73
C ASN A 46 -16.57 -0.02 6.61
N CYS A 47 -15.60 0.86 6.38
CA CYS A 47 -14.52 0.64 5.45
C CYS A 47 -13.35 -0.04 6.18
N ASP A 48 -12.90 -1.21 5.69
CA ASP A 48 -11.81 -1.93 6.32
C ASP A 48 -10.44 -1.42 5.91
N LEU A 49 -10.35 -0.93 4.66
CA LEU A 49 -9.15 -0.32 4.11
C LEU A 49 -9.53 0.95 3.36
N ALA A 50 -9.37 2.08 4.03
CA ALA A 50 -9.56 3.40 3.46
C ALA A 50 -8.23 3.90 2.86
N LEU A 51 -8.20 4.09 1.55
CA LEU A 51 -7.02 4.48 0.77
C LEU A 51 -7.07 5.94 0.34
N THR A 52 -5.89 6.51 0.13
CA THR A 52 -5.73 7.79 -0.56
C THR A 52 -5.38 7.55 -2.03
N ASN A 53 -6.10 8.19 -2.95
CA ASN A 53 -5.67 8.29 -4.34
C ASN A 53 -4.71 9.48 -4.49
N CYS A 54 -3.43 9.20 -4.64
CA CYS A 54 -2.37 10.18 -4.89
C CYS A 54 -2.14 10.43 -6.40
N TYR A 55 -2.94 9.85 -7.27
CA TYR A 55 -2.85 9.98 -8.73
C TYR A 55 -4.20 10.40 -9.34
N PRO A 56 -4.84 11.48 -8.83
CA PRO A 56 -6.17 11.88 -9.31
C PRO A 56 -6.14 12.43 -10.75
N TYR A 57 -4.95 12.79 -11.25
CA TYR A 57 -4.76 13.36 -12.59
C TYR A 57 -3.65 12.64 -13.36
N ILE A 58 -3.80 12.58 -14.69
CA ILE A 58 -2.77 12.12 -15.61
C ILE A 58 -1.74 13.24 -15.76
N GLY A 59 -0.46 12.94 -15.55
CA GLY A 59 0.66 13.88 -15.70
C GLY A 59 1.91 13.20 -16.23
N PHE A 60 2.91 14.00 -16.58
CA PHE A 60 4.22 13.47 -16.98
C PHE A 60 4.83 12.64 -15.84
N ARG A 61 5.41 11.49 -16.16
CA ARG A 61 6.03 10.58 -15.20
C ARG A 61 7.31 9.98 -15.80
N SER A 62 8.31 9.79 -14.95
CA SER A 62 9.51 9.05 -15.32
C SER A 62 9.19 7.59 -15.66
N ASP A 63 10.09 6.92 -16.38
CA ASP A 63 9.94 5.50 -16.73
C ASP A 63 9.83 4.61 -15.49
N THR A 64 10.62 4.91 -14.46
CA THR A 64 10.56 4.23 -13.16
C THR A 64 9.17 4.36 -12.52
N ALA A 65 8.60 5.58 -12.51
CA ALA A 65 7.25 5.79 -11.97
C ALA A 65 6.18 5.09 -12.81
N ARG A 66 6.30 5.07 -14.14
CA ARG A 66 5.40 4.33 -15.04
C ARG A 66 5.42 2.84 -14.75
N SER A 67 6.62 2.27 -14.55
CA SER A 67 6.78 0.85 -14.21
C SER A 67 6.08 0.51 -12.89
N VAL A 68 6.28 1.31 -11.84
CA VAL A 68 5.59 1.14 -10.55
C VAL A 68 4.07 1.16 -10.73
N LEU A 69 3.54 2.14 -11.48
CA LEU A 69 2.10 2.25 -11.71
C LEU A 69 1.54 1.08 -12.53
N HIS A 70 2.29 0.57 -13.50
CA HIS A 70 1.92 -0.62 -14.26
C HIS A 70 1.72 -1.84 -13.36
N TYR A 71 2.64 -2.10 -12.43
CA TYR A 71 2.50 -3.24 -11.51
C TYR A 71 1.37 -3.07 -10.49
N ARG A 72 1.10 -1.84 -10.03
CA ARG A 72 -0.09 -1.53 -9.21
C ARG A 72 -1.38 -1.80 -9.97
N GLU A 73 -1.47 -1.32 -11.20
CA GLU A 73 -2.62 -1.57 -12.06
C GLU A 73 -2.81 -3.06 -12.29
N LYS A 74 -1.74 -3.78 -12.65
CA LYS A 74 -1.76 -5.23 -12.87
C LYS A 74 -2.30 -5.98 -11.65
N LEU A 75 -1.84 -5.65 -10.45
CA LEU A 75 -2.34 -6.23 -9.20
C LEU A 75 -3.81 -5.88 -8.97
N ASN A 76 -4.19 -4.60 -9.04
CA ASN A 76 -5.56 -4.16 -8.76
C ASN A 76 -6.58 -4.73 -9.76
N ARG A 77 -6.18 -4.92 -11.02
CA ARG A 77 -6.99 -5.63 -12.03
C ARG A 77 -7.12 -7.12 -11.70
N LYS A 78 -6.02 -7.78 -11.32
CA LYS A 78 -6.03 -9.19 -10.91
C LYS A 78 -6.92 -9.42 -9.70
N LEU A 79 -6.99 -8.46 -8.78
CA LEU A 79 -7.88 -8.50 -7.61
C LEU A 79 -9.34 -8.17 -7.93
N GLY A 80 -9.65 -7.73 -9.16
CA GLY A 80 -11.01 -7.31 -9.55
C GLY A 80 -11.47 -5.98 -8.95
N ILE A 81 -10.58 -5.20 -8.33
CA ILE A 81 -10.92 -3.96 -7.61
C ILE A 81 -10.44 -2.69 -8.32
N PHE A 82 -9.88 -2.80 -9.52
CA PHE A 82 -9.34 -1.64 -10.24
C PHE A 82 -10.42 -0.57 -10.53
N SER A 83 -11.64 -0.98 -10.85
CA SER A 83 -12.77 -0.05 -11.06
C SER A 83 -13.12 0.74 -9.80
N THR A 84 -12.86 0.19 -8.63
CA THR A 84 -13.18 0.81 -7.33
C THR A 84 -12.06 1.71 -6.82
N ILE A 85 -10.80 1.27 -6.92
CA ILE A 85 -9.68 1.99 -6.31
C ILE A 85 -8.67 2.56 -7.32
N GLY A 86 -8.77 2.23 -8.61
CA GLY A 86 -7.81 2.67 -9.62
C GLY A 86 -6.38 2.26 -9.26
N LEU A 87 -5.48 3.25 -9.24
CA LEU A 87 -4.06 3.09 -8.88
C LEU A 87 -3.76 3.25 -7.39
N ALA A 88 -4.78 3.50 -6.56
CA ALA A 88 -4.58 3.64 -5.12
C ALA A 88 -4.07 2.33 -4.49
N THR A 89 -3.26 2.46 -3.45
CA THR A 89 -2.55 1.34 -2.82
C THR A 89 -2.10 1.72 -1.41
N PRO A 90 -2.04 0.79 -0.47
CA PRO A 90 -1.51 1.08 0.87
C PRO A 90 0.01 1.30 0.91
N SER A 91 0.72 1.11 -0.22
CA SER A 91 2.16 1.42 -0.31
C SER A 91 2.46 2.86 -0.72
N HIS A 92 1.44 3.74 -0.83
CA HIS A 92 1.66 5.13 -1.22
C HIS A 92 0.55 6.04 -0.69
N GLY A 93 0.96 7.02 0.10
CA GLY A 93 0.09 7.96 0.77
C GLY A 93 -0.55 7.43 2.05
N PRO A 94 -1.18 8.30 2.83
CA PRO A 94 -1.89 7.94 4.04
C PRO A 94 -2.99 6.92 3.76
N HIS A 95 -3.20 5.99 4.68
CA HIS A 95 -4.30 5.04 4.62
C HIS A 95 -4.72 4.61 6.03
N CYS A 96 -5.97 4.22 6.18
CA CYS A 96 -6.50 3.75 7.46
C CYS A 96 -7.01 2.32 7.33
N VAL A 97 -6.74 1.50 8.36
CA VAL A 97 -7.18 0.11 8.43
C VAL A 97 -8.04 -0.11 9.66
N SER A 98 -9.11 -0.90 9.53
CA SER A 98 -9.97 -1.27 10.65
C SER A 98 -9.32 -2.36 11.52
N ARG A 99 -9.78 -2.46 12.77
CA ARG A 99 -9.50 -3.61 13.65
C ARG A 99 -9.88 -4.93 12.96
N ARG A 100 -11.04 -4.96 12.25
CA ARG A 100 -11.51 -6.14 11.54
C ARG A 100 -10.49 -6.59 10.49
N LEU A 101 -9.91 -5.67 9.71
CA LEU A 101 -8.85 -6.01 8.75
C LEU A 101 -7.65 -6.63 9.48
N LEU A 102 -7.14 -5.97 10.52
CA LEU A 102 -5.96 -6.44 11.25
C LEU A 102 -6.17 -7.83 11.84
N SER A 103 -7.35 -8.11 12.38
CA SER A 103 -7.69 -9.41 12.96
C SER A 103 -7.89 -10.49 11.89
N THR A 104 -8.39 -10.13 10.70
CA THR A 104 -8.67 -11.08 9.61
C THR A 104 -7.42 -11.49 8.85
N VAL A 105 -6.57 -10.52 8.45
CA VAL A 105 -5.42 -10.81 7.58
C VAL A 105 -4.10 -10.94 8.35
N GLY A 106 -4.10 -10.55 9.62
CA GLY A 106 -2.91 -10.54 10.48
C GLY A 106 -2.03 -9.33 10.24
N THR A 107 -1.36 -8.85 11.29
CA THR A 107 -0.52 -7.64 11.22
C THR A 107 0.77 -7.85 10.44
N ALA A 108 1.29 -9.07 10.35
CA ALA A 108 2.56 -9.39 9.68
C ALA A 108 2.56 -9.00 8.20
N CYS A 109 1.43 -9.14 7.49
CA CYS A 109 1.33 -8.82 6.06
C CYS A 109 1.43 -7.31 5.77
N LEU A 110 1.28 -6.43 6.77
CA LEU A 110 1.44 -4.99 6.60
C LEU A 110 2.90 -4.60 6.29
N SER A 111 3.84 -5.49 6.57
CA SER A 111 5.22 -5.32 6.11
C SER A 111 5.37 -5.42 4.58
N ILE A 112 4.35 -5.92 3.88
CA ILE A 112 4.26 -6.01 2.42
C ILE A 112 2.88 -5.46 2.02
N PRO A 113 2.73 -4.13 1.87
CA PRO A 113 1.42 -3.50 1.69
C PRO A 113 0.57 -4.05 0.54
N PRO A 114 1.13 -4.40 -0.65
CA PRO A 114 0.39 -5.08 -1.70
C PRO A 114 -0.13 -6.47 -1.31
N LEU A 115 0.59 -7.21 -0.47
CA LEU A 115 0.14 -8.50 0.04
C LEU A 115 -1.03 -8.34 1.03
N MET A 116 -0.96 -7.31 1.89
CA MET A 116 -2.08 -6.95 2.77
C MET A 116 -3.33 -6.62 1.94
N LEU A 117 -3.19 -5.82 0.88
CA LEU A 117 -4.27 -5.50 -0.05
C LEU A 117 -4.87 -6.77 -0.69
N ALA A 118 -4.01 -7.70 -1.15
CA ALA A 118 -4.45 -8.95 -1.75
C ALA A 118 -5.23 -9.82 -0.77
N LYS A 119 -4.73 -9.98 0.46
CA LYS A 119 -5.43 -10.73 1.51
C LYS A 119 -6.76 -10.08 1.90
N ALA A 120 -6.81 -8.75 2.01
CA ALA A 120 -8.03 -8.02 2.31
C ALA A 120 -9.10 -8.23 1.23
N ALA A 121 -8.70 -8.18 -0.05
CA ALA A 121 -9.60 -8.44 -1.18
C ALA A 121 -10.12 -9.88 -1.19
N GLN A 122 -9.25 -10.88 -0.97
CA GLN A 122 -9.66 -12.28 -0.87
C GLN A 122 -10.60 -12.56 0.31
N ALA A 123 -10.44 -11.84 1.42
CA ALA A 123 -11.31 -11.92 2.57
C ALA A 123 -12.62 -11.11 2.41
N HIS A 124 -12.88 -10.57 1.22
CA HIS A 124 -14.05 -9.73 0.90
C HIS A 124 -14.23 -8.55 1.87
N LEU A 125 -13.12 -8.00 2.37
CA LEU A 125 -13.16 -6.80 3.19
C LEU A 125 -13.46 -5.56 2.34
N THR A 126 -14.09 -4.56 2.96
CA THR A 126 -14.48 -3.33 2.27
C THR A 126 -13.26 -2.44 2.02
N ILE A 127 -12.90 -2.25 0.74
CA ILE A 127 -11.77 -1.43 0.31
C ILE A 127 -12.27 -0.26 -0.51
N ARG A 128 -11.92 0.99 -0.14
CA ARG A 128 -12.38 2.20 -0.82
C ARG A 128 -11.28 3.25 -0.93
N VAL A 129 -11.40 4.12 -1.93
CA VAL A 129 -10.68 5.40 -1.97
C VAL A 129 -11.51 6.40 -1.16
N ALA A 130 -11.03 6.76 0.01
CA ALA A 130 -11.69 7.69 0.93
C ALA A 130 -11.24 9.14 0.71
N ALA A 131 -10.01 9.33 0.23
CA ALA A 131 -9.45 10.66 0.02
C ALA A 131 -8.66 10.76 -1.29
N ARG A 132 -8.43 11.98 -1.74
CA ARG A 132 -7.60 12.29 -2.91
C ARG A 132 -6.60 13.37 -2.55
N LEU A 133 -5.34 13.17 -2.91
CA LEU A 133 -4.27 14.14 -2.74
C LEU A 133 -3.61 14.40 -4.10
N SER A 134 -3.62 15.65 -4.53
CA SER A 134 -2.86 16.08 -5.72
C SER A 134 -1.43 16.44 -5.33
N ALA A 135 -0.52 16.39 -6.31
CA ALA A 135 0.89 16.74 -6.11
C ALA A 135 1.13 18.16 -5.53
N ASN A 136 0.13 19.04 -5.63
CA ASN A 136 0.22 20.41 -5.07
C ASN A 136 -0.09 20.45 -3.58
N GLN A 137 -0.72 19.42 -3.02
CA GLN A 137 -1.17 19.38 -1.63
C GLN A 137 -0.17 18.70 -0.70
N TRP A 138 0.74 17.92 -1.24
CA TRP A 138 1.73 17.20 -0.47
C TRP A 138 3.04 17.01 -1.24
N LYS A 139 4.12 16.83 -0.50
CA LYS A 139 5.46 16.50 -1.01
C LYS A 139 6.10 15.45 -0.10
N SER A 140 6.90 14.57 -0.67
CA SER A 140 7.91 13.81 0.08
C SER A 140 9.26 14.48 -0.07
N ALA A 141 10.17 14.24 0.85
CA ALA A 141 11.54 14.71 0.74
C ALA A 141 12.18 14.20 -0.55
N GLU A 142 12.89 15.09 -1.26
CA GLU A 142 13.67 14.70 -2.44
C GLU A 142 14.78 13.74 -2.03
N ARG A 143 14.92 12.66 -2.78
CA ARG A 143 15.92 11.62 -2.53
C ARG A 143 16.64 11.29 -3.83
N GLY A 144 17.90 10.87 -3.74
CA GLY A 144 18.71 10.57 -4.91
C GLY A 144 18.20 9.37 -5.73
N ASP A 145 18.62 9.28 -6.99
CA ASP A 145 18.15 8.30 -7.98
C ASP A 145 18.31 6.84 -7.51
N ILE A 146 19.40 6.52 -6.82
CA ILE A 146 19.65 5.18 -6.27
C ILE A 146 18.54 4.80 -5.26
N HIS A 147 18.14 5.75 -4.40
CA HIS A 147 17.05 5.52 -3.45
C HIS A 147 15.72 5.33 -4.18
N ASN A 148 15.43 6.19 -5.16
CA ASN A 148 14.20 6.14 -5.95
C ASN A 148 14.09 4.80 -6.70
N GLN A 149 15.19 4.30 -7.29
CA GLN A 149 15.21 2.99 -7.94
C GLN A 149 14.97 1.86 -6.94
N LYS A 150 15.63 1.88 -5.77
CA LYS A 150 15.41 0.86 -4.73
C LYS A 150 13.98 0.85 -4.20
N ILE A 151 13.34 2.01 -4.04
CA ILE A 151 11.93 2.11 -3.66
C ILE A 151 11.05 1.50 -4.77
N ALA A 152 11.30 1.84 -6.02
CA ALA A 152 10.55 1.29 -7.16
C ALA A 152 10.66 -0.24 -7.21
N ASP A 153 11.88 -0.79 -7.11
CA ASP A 153 12.10 -2.25 -7.08
C ASP A 153 11.40 -2.90 -5.88
N THR A 154 11.39 -2.23 -4.71
CA THR A 154 10.66 -2.72 -3.55
C THR A 154 9.17 -2.83 -3.84
N ILE A 155 8.55 -1.77 -4.38
CA ILE A 155 7.11 -1.73 -4.67
C ILE A 155 6.73 -2.71 -5.78
N ILE A 156 7.52 -2.79 -6.84
CA ILE A 156 7.30 -3.74 -7.95
C ILE A 156 7.37 -5.16 -7.42
N GLY A 157 8.43 -5.49 -6.68
CA GLY A 157 8.59 -6.81 -6.08
C GLY A 157 7.48 -7.17 -5.10
N ASP A 158 7.01 -6.22 -4.29
CA ASP A 158 5.86 -6.42 -3.38
C ASP A 158 4.56 -6.70 -4.16
N CYS A 159 4.35 -6.05 -5.31
CA CYS A 159 3.20 -6.34 -6.18
C CYS A 159 3.31 -7.73 -6.83
N ILE A 160 4.51 -8.11 -7.31
CA ILE A 160 4.76 -9.44 -7.88
C ILE A 160 4.52 -10.51 -6.81
N GLU A 161 5.07 -10.32 -5.61
CA GLU A 161 4.89 -11.24 -4.48
C GLU A 161 3.42 -11.41 -4.10
N ALA A 162 2.63 -10.34 -4.12
CA ALA A 162 1.19 -10.40 -3.90
C ALA A 162 0.47 -11.17 -5.02
N MET A 163 0.88 -11.01 -6.28
CA MET A 163 0.31 -11.77 -7.41
C MET A 163 0.69 -13.25 -7.37
N GLN A 164 1.91 -13.57 -6.96
CA GLN A 164 2.38 -14.94 -6.76
C GLN A 164 1.59 -15.62 -5.63
N TYR A 165 1.35 -14.89 -4.53
CA TYR A 165 0.48 -15.37 -3.45
C TYR A 165 -0.93 -15.71 -3.96
N LEU A 166 -1.54 -14.86 -4.79
CA LEU A 166 -2.86 -15.11 -5.38
C LEU A 166 -2.90 -16.32 -6.33
N ASN A 167 -1.77 -16.65 -6.94
CA ASN A 167 -1.63 -17.82 -7.83
C ASN A 167 -1.23 -19.11 -7.08
N HIS A 168 -1.01 -19.04 -5.76
CA HIS A 168 -0.41 -20.14 -4.96
C HIS A 168 1.00 -20.54 -5.44
N GLU A 169 1.76 -19.58 -5.97
CA GLU A 169 3.14 -19.74 -6.43
C GLU A 169 4.14 -19.36 -5.33
N PRO A 170 5.40 -19.83 -5.40
CA PRO A 170 6.46 -19.37 -4.53
C PRO A 170 6.67 -17.85 -4.64
N ARG A 171 6.75 -17.16 -3.51
CA ARG A 171 6.87 -15.69 -3.43
C ARG A 171 8.32 -15.24 -3.64
N THR A 172 8.81 -15.34 -4.87
CA THR A 172 10.20 -15.09 -5.24
C THR A 172 10.52 -13.63 -5.56
N ARG A 173 9.47 -12.80 -5.80
CA ARG A 173 9.60 -11.42 -6.29
C ARG A 173 10.25 -11.34 -7.67
N GLU A 174 10.20 -12.42 -8.43
CA GLU A 174 10.80 -12.54 -9.76
C GLU A 174 9.73 -12.58 -10.84
N GLU A 175 9.96 -11.84 -11.92
CA GLU A 175 9.15 -11.90 -13.14
C GLU A 175 10.07 -11.78 -14.35
N LYS A 176 9.92 -12.67 -15.34
CA LYS A 176 10.71 -12.71 -16.59
C LYS A 176 12.23 -12.72 -16.35
N GLY A 177 12.70 -13.46 -15.35
CA GLY A 177 14.12 -13.57 -15.02
C GLY A 177 14.71 -12.36 -14.26
N VAL A 178 13.90 -11.36 -13.93
CA VAL A 178 14.32 -10.19 -13.14
C VAL A 178 13.76 -10.29 -11.73
N ARG A 179 14.62 -10.19 -10.73
CA ARG A 179 14.25 -10.24 -9.31
C ARG A 179 14.27 -8.84 -8.69
N TYR A 180 13.12 -8.39 -8.22
CA TYR A 180 12.90 -7.05 -7.67
C TYR A 180 13.01 -7.05 -6.13
N LEU A 181 14.23 -6.91 -5.60
CA LEU A 181 14.47 -6.92 -4.15
C LEU A 181 14.34 -5.52 -3.52
N GLY A 182 14.91 -4.49 -4.16
CA GLY A 182 14.95 -3.15 -3.62
C GLY A 182 15.59 -3.09 -2.23
N TYR A 183 14.80 -2.74 -1.23
CA TYR A 183 15.21 -2.71 0.18
C TYR A 183 14.94 -4.03 0.95
N ARG A 184 14.42 -5.07 0.29
CA ARG A 184 14.24 -6.39 0.91
C ARG A 184 15.54 -7.18 0.89
N THR A 185 15.80 -7.92 1.93
CA THR A 185 16.90 -8.89 1.97
C THR A 185 16.39 -10.28 1.61
N PRO A 186 17.21 -11.17 1.03
CA PRO A 186 16.80 -12.54 0.72
C PRO A 186 16.28 -13.32 1.94
N LYS A 187 16.77 -13.01 3.17
CA LYS A 187 16.32 -13.63 4.42
C LYS A 187 14.90 -13.27 4.84
N GLN A 188 14.27 -12.28 4.22
CA GLN A 188 12.90 -11.85 4.52
C GLN A 188 11.85 -12.51 3.61
N LEU A 189 12.29 -13.42 2.74
CA LEU A 189 11.46 -14.10 1.72
C LEU A 189 11.12 -15.55 2.09
N ILE A 190 11.38 -15.97 3.36
CA ILE A 190 11.08 -17.30 3.87
C ILE A 190 9.88 -17.24 4.80
#